data_87a3c83cdc6f6c7a0ae635f5c22932ca
#
_entry.id   87a3c83cdc6f6c7a0ae635f5c22932ca
#
_cell.length_a   1.000
_cell.length_b   1.000
_cell.length_c   1.000
_cell.angle_alpha   90.00
_cell.angle_beta   90.00
_cell.angle_gamma   90.00
#
_symmetry.space_group_name_H-M   'P 1'
#
loop_
_entity.id
_entity.type
_entity.pdbx_description
1 polymer ?
#
loop_
_entity_poly.entity_id
_entity_poly.type
_entity_poly.pdbx_seq_one_letter_code
_entity_poly.pdbx_strand_id
1 'polypeptide(L)'
;VLLIIMTCLSSFGWSYANHKEQIVPAVQVQAQNGRIAIDLNEFADGHLHRYTYRGSGGEGVRFIVILKGGSAYGVGLDACEVCGPTGYYEKDGQVVCKLCDVVMNKATIGVKGGCNPIPVKYTIEGGKLVIDANELEANRKVFR
;
A
#
# COMPACT_ATOMS: atom_id res chain seq x y z
N VAL A 1 20.59 -1.19 57.30
CA VAL A 1 19.44 -1.78 56.63
C VAL A 1 18.70 -0.69 55.88
N LEU A 2 19.16 -0.28 54.68
CA LEU A 2 18.36 0.60 53.79
C LEU A 2 19.08 0.70 52.44
N LEU A 3 18.90 -0.24 51.55
CA LEU A 3 19.38 -0.10 50.14
C LEU A 3 18.94 -1.30 49.28
N ILE A 4 17.66 -1.55 49.12
CA ILE A 4 17.13 -2.39 48.00
C ILE A 4 15.66 -1.99 47.82
N ILE A 5 15.35 -0.87 47.21
CA ILE A 5 14.09 -0.62 46.47
C ILE A 5 14.37 0.53 45.50
N MET A 6 14.98 0.28 44.36
CA MET A 6 14.98 1.23 43.25
C MET A 6 15.52 0.62 41.95
N THR A 7 14.98 -0.49 41.49
CA THR A 7 15.33 -1.01 40.17
C THR A 7 14.19 -1.76 39.43
N CYS A 8 12.93 -1.38 39.62
CA CYS A 8 11.82 -2.02 38.95
C CYS A 8 10.89 -1.09 38.16
N LEU A 9 11.30 0.11 37.81
CA LEU A 9 10.41 1.05 37.08
C LEU A 9 10.88 1.46 35.68
N SER A 10 11.93 0.84 35.13
CA SER A 10 12.44 1.21 33.80
C SER A 10 12.12 0.23 32.65
N SER A 11 11.45 -0.87 32.94
CA SER A 11 11.19 -1.90 31.89
C SER A 11 9.80 -1.84 31.24
N PHE A 12 8.86 -1.05 31.74
CA PHE A 12 7.50 -0.98 31.20
C PHE A 12 7.28 0.10 30.15
N GLY A 13 8.23 1.02 29.97
CA GLY A 13 8.08 2.13 29.02
C GLY A 13 8.50 1.83 27.58
N TRP A 14 9.20 0.75 27.31
CA TRP A 14 9.79 0.50 25.99
C TRP A 14 8.96 -0.37 25.05
N SER A 15 7.96 -1.07 25.55
CA SER A 15 7.09 -1.91 24.72
C SER A 15 5.97 -1.14 24.01
N TYR A 16 5.60 0.04 24.46
CA TYR A 16 4.54 0.85 23.84
C TYR A 16 4.99 1.75 22.67
N ALA A 17 6.29 1.93 22.49
CA ALA A 17 6.82 2.88 21.48
C ALA A 17 7.13 2.26 20.11
N ASN A 18 6.99 0.95 19.90
CA ASN A 18 7.45 0.26 18.69
C ASN A 18 6.34 -0.23 17.75
N HIS A 19 5.08 0.09 18.01
CA HIS A 19 4.02 -0.10 17.00
C HIS A 19 3.83 1.17 16.17
N LYS A 20 4.88 1.64 15.52
CA LYS A 20 4.74 2.68 14.50
C LYS A 20 4.07 2.06 13.29
N GLU A 21 2.83 2.51 13.03
CA GLU A 21 2.20 2.39 11.73
C GLU A 21 3.23 2.78 10.66
N GLN A 22 3.67 1.83 9.85
CA GLN A 22 4.54 2.16 8.72
C GLN A 22 3.68 2.81 7.64
N ILE A 23 3.49 4.11 7.74
CA ILE A 23 2.95 4.90 6.64
C ILE A 23 4.06 5.00 5.60
N VAL A 24 4.06 4.09 4.64
CA VAL A 24 4.98 4.14 3.51
C VAL A 24 4.62 5.36 2.65
N PRO A 25 5.53 6.32 2.46
CA PRO A 25 5.27 7.46 1.60
C PRO A 25 5.04 7.00 0.15
N ALA A 26 4.08 7.62 -0.53
CA ALA A 26 3.81 7.28 -1.92
C ALA A 26 4.91 7.82 -2.85
N VAL A 27 5.46 6.96 -3.69
CA VAL A 27 6.45 7.31 -4.71
C VAL A 27 5.73 7.92 -5.91
N GLN A 28 6.22 9.07 -6.41
CA GLN A 28 5.70 9.67 -7.63
C GLN A 28 6.17 8.87 -8.85
N VAL A 29 5.24 8.47 -9.71
CA VAL A 29 5.54 7.78 -10.96
C VAL A 29 5.02 8.56 -12.16
N GLN A 30 5.71 8.43 -13.29
CA GLN A 30 5.37 9.05 -14.56
C GLN A 30 5.09 7.97 -15.60
N ALA A 31 4.13 8.24 -16.48
CA ALA A 31 3.93 7.39 -17.64
C ALA A 31 4.92 7.77 -18.76
N GLN A 32 5.53 6.77 -19.36
CA GLN A 32 6.32 6.90 -20.59
C GLN A 32 5.56 6.18 -21.71
N ASN A 33 5.27 6.89 -22.78
CA ASN A 33 4.46 6.36 -23.88
C ASN A 33 3.12 5.74 -23.41
N GLY A 34 2.45 6.39 -22.45
CA GLY A 34 1.18 5.92 -21.89
C GLY A 34 1.28 4.73 -20.92
N ARG A 35 2.48 4.32 -20.51
CA ARG A 35 2.71 3.15 -19.66
C ARG A 35 3.55 3.50 -18.44
N ILE A 36 3.18 2.95 -17.29
CA ILE A 36 3.93 3.03 -16.04
C ILE A 36 4.59 1.67 -15.84
N ALA A 37 5.92 1.63 -15.79
CA ALA A 37 6.69 0.40 -15.65
C ALA A 37 7.53 0.47 -14.36
N ILE A 38 7.33 -0.49 -13.45
CA ILE A 38 7.99 -0.58 -12.15
C ILE A 38 8.77 -1.89 -12.11
N ASP A 39 10.03 -1.84 -11.69
CA ASP A 39 10.89 -3.03 -11.61
C ASP A 39 10.33 -4.01 -10.55
N LEU A 40 10.26 -5.29 -10.89
CA LEU A 40 9.75 -6.31 -9.97
C LEU A 40 10.61 -6.49 -8.72
N ASN A 41 11.90 -6.15 -8.80
CA ASN A 41 12.80 -6.20 -7.65
C ASN A 41 12.39 -5.24 -6.54
N GLU A 42 11.65 -4.15 -6.86
CA GLU A 42 11.12 -3.24 -5.84
C GLU A 42 10.17 -3.94 -4.87
N PHE A 43 9.48 -4.99 -5.31
CA PHE A 43 8.49 -5.72 -4.51
C PHE A 43 9.04 -6.97 -3.81
N ALA A 44 10.34 -7.26 -3.98
CA ALA A 44 10.96 -8.47 -3.43
C ALA A 44 10.99 -8.50 -1.90
N ASP A 45 10.87 -7.34 -1.26
CA ASP A 45 10.78 -7.21 0.20
C ASP A 45 9.45 -7.71 0.78
N GLY A 46 8.43 -7.91 -0.07
CA GLY A 46 7.09 -8.37 0.32
C GLY A 46 6.26 -7.36 1.09
N HIS A 47 6.70 -6.10 1.17
CA HIS A 47 6.01 -5.00 1.82
C HIS A 47 5.00 -4.31 0.89
N LEU A 48 4.16 -3.46 1.49
CA LEU A 48 3.21 -2.63 0.77
C LEU A 48 3.93 -1.44 0.12
N HIS A 49 3.89 -1.37 -1.20
CA HIS A 49 4.40 -0.24 -1.98
C HIS A 49 3.26 0.67 -2.40
N ARG A 50 3.46 1.99 -2.28
CA ARG A 50 2.46 3.00 -2.61
C ARG A 50 3.00 3.96 -3.65
N TYR A 51 2.18 4.24 -4.66
CA TYR A 51 2.53 5.09 -5.79
C TYR A 51 1.48 6.16 -6.02
N THR A 52 1.93 7.27 -6.59
CA THR A 52 1.05 8.34 -7.08
C THR A 52 1.38 8.64 -8.54
N TYR A 53 0.42 8.48 -9.42
CA TYR A 53 0.48 8.89 -10.81
C TYR A 53 -0.26 10.21 -10.99
N ARG A 54 0.39 11.20 -11.59
CA ARG A 54 -0.17 12.55 -11.78
C ARG A 54 -0.53 12.83 -13.22
N GLY A 55 -0.82 12.10 -14.10
CA GLY A 55 -1.22 12.39 -15.47
C GLY A 55 -1.53 13.87 -15.79
N SER A 56 -2.34 14.15 -16.77
CA SER A 56 -2.69 15.52 -17.18
C SER A 56 -3.66 16.27 -16.28
N GLY A 57 -4.25 15.62 -15.28
CA GLY A 57 -5.40 16.13 -14.53
C GLY A 57 -5.13 16.48 -13.07
N GLY A 58 -4.13 17.26 -12.71
CA GLY A 58 -3.94 17.89 -11.38
C GLY A 58 -3.89 16.94 -10.16
N GLU A 59 -4.98 16.26 -9.83
CA GLU A 59 -5.03 15.30 -8.71
C GLU A 59 -4.38 13.98 -9.06
N GLY A 60 -3.54 13.49 -8.14
CA GLY A 60 -2.84 12.22 -8.30
C GLY A 60 -3.75 11.02 -8.09
N VAL A 61 -3.67 10.03 -8.97
CA VAL A 61 -4.28 8.72 -8.76
C VAL A 61 -3.32 7.87 -7.95
N ARG A 62 -3.73 7.49 -6.75
CA ARG A 62 -2.89 6.66 -5.86
C ARG A 62 -3.21 5.19 -6.06
N PHE A 63 -2.18 4.37 -6.11
CA PHE A 63 -2.32 2.92 -6.18
C PHE A 63 -1.28 2.22 -5.32
N ILE A 64 -1.54 0.98 -5.03
CA ILE A 64 -0.70 0.11 -4.21
C ILE A 64 -0.30 -1.14 -4.99
N VAL A 65 0.87 -1.65 -4.67
CA VAL A 65 1.38 -2.93 -5.16
C VAL A 65 1.95 -3.71 -3.99
N ILE A 66 1.69 -5.01 -3.95
CA ILE A 66 2.26 -5.93 -2.97
C ILE A 66 2.54 -7.30 -3.61
N LEU A 67 3.66 -7.91 -3.26
CA LEU A 67 3.94 -9.30 -3.61
C LEU A 67 3.11 -10.21 -2.68
N LYS A 68 2.20 -11.00 -3.26
CA LYS A 68 1.29 -11.88 -2.50
C LYS A 68 1.93 -13.22 -2.09
N GLY A 69 2.99 -13.58 -2.78
CA GLY A 69 3.72 -14.84 -2.64
C GLY A 69 4.03 -15.44 -4.01
N GLY A 70 5.16 -16.14 -4.12
CA GLY A 70 5.64 -16.62 -5.42
C GLY A 70 5.87 -15.48 -6.40
N SER A 71 5.19 -15.51 -7.55
CA SER A 71 5.23 -14.48 -8.58
C SER A 71 3.88 -13.73 -8.75
N ALA A 72 2.98 -13.82 -7.77
CA ALA A 72 1.68 -13.17 -7.83
C ALA A 72 1.71 -11.80 -7.15
N TYR A 73 1.19 -10.77 -7.82
CA TYR A 73 1.09 -9.41 -7.30
C TYR A 73 -0.36 -9.03 -7.02
N GLY A 74 -0.57 -8.28 -5.94
CA GLY A 74 -1.80 -7.55 -5.69
C GLY A 74 -1.62 -6.11 -6.15
N VAL A 75 -2.43 -5.65 -7.09
CA VAL A 75 -2.41 -4.28 -7.60
C VAL A 75 -3.80 -3.70 -7.50
N GLY A 76 -3.92 -2.53 -6.90
CA GLY A 76 -5.19 -1.86 -6.73
C GLY A 76 -5.04 -0.38 -6.42
N LEU A 77 -6.12 0.37 -6.50
CA LEU A 77 -6.14 1.76 -6.07
C LEU A 77 -5.90 1.84 -4.55
N ASP A 78 -5.27 2.89 -4.08
CA ASP A 78 -5.18 3.21 -2.65
C ASP A 78 -6.54 3.75 -2.14
N ALA A 79 -7.59 3.00 -2.47
CA ALA A 79 -8.99 3.29 -2.24
C ALA A 79 -9.83 2.02 -2.33
N CYS A 80 -10.98 1.97 -1.64
CA CYS A 80 -11.95 0.90 -1.79
C CYS A 80 -13.36 1.45 -2.06
N GLU A 81 -14.28 0.57 -2.47
CA GLU A 81 -15.67 0.97 -2.77
C GLU A 81 -16.45 1.42 -1.52
N VAL A 82 -16.08 0.93 -0.34
CA VAL A 82 -16.78 1.21 0.93
C VAL A 82 -16.23 2.46 1.62
N CYS A 83 -14.90 2.56 1.76
CA CYS A 83 -14.24 3.63 2.53
C CYS A 83 -13.73 4.78 1.65
N GLY A 84 -13.84 4.67 0.32
CA GLY A 84 -13.36 5.69 -0.61
C GLY A 84 -11.83 5.82 -0.62
N PRO A 85 -11.30 7.04 -0.88
CA PRO A 85 -9.87 7.28 -1.13
C PRO A 85 -9.03 7.45 0.15
N THR A 86 -9.41 6.84 1.27
CA THR A 86 -8.68 6.93 2.54
C THR A 86 -7.35 6.20 2.52
N GLY A 87 -7.28 5.12 1.74
CA GLY A 87 -6.05 4.37 1.51
C GLY A 87 -5.76 3.29 2.56
N TYR A 88 -4.56 2.73 2.43
CA TYR A 88 -4.09 1.61 3.24
C TYR A 88 -2.74 1.94 3.88
N TYR A 89 -2.41 1.19 4.93
CA TYR A 89 -1.09 1.19 5.56
C TYR A 89 -0.69 -0.25 5.89
N GLU A 90 0.58 -0.45 6.23
CA GLU A 90 1.07 -1.74 6.68
C GLU A 90 1.26 -1.72 8.20
N LYS A 91 0.78 -2.78 8.86
CA LYS A 91 0.96 -3.02 10.29
C LYS A 91 1.26 -4.50 10.51
N ASP A 92 2.38 -4.80 11.15
CA ASP A 92 2.82 -6.17 11.44
C ASP A 92 2.83 -7.09 10.20
N GLY A 93 3.25 -6.55 9.04
CA GLY A 93 3.27 -7.26 7.76
C GLY A 93 1.88 -7.48 7.12
N GLN A 94 0.84 -6.86 7.66
CA GLN A 94 -0.53 -6.93 7.15
C GLN A 94 -0.96 -5.59 6.56
N VAL A 95 -1.71 -5.63 5.48
CA VAL A 95 -2.31 -4.44 4.86
C VAL A 95 -3.61 -4.11 5.57
N VAL A 96 -3.77 -2.89 6.03
CA VAL A 96 -4.91 -2.43 6.84
C VAL A 96 -5.55 -1.21 6.19
N CYS A 97 -6.88 -1.17 6.14
CA CYS A 97 -7.62 0.01 5.67
C CYS A 97 -7.53 1.13 6.72
N LYS A 98 -7.17 2.34 6.29
CA LYS A 98 -6.98 3.50 7.19
C LYS A 98 -8.26 4.00 7.86
N LEU A 99 -9.42 3.76 7.28
CA LEU A 99 -10.68 4.28 7.83
C LEU A 99 -11.33 3.31 8.80
N CYS A 100 -11.40 2.02 8.44
CA CYS A 100 -12.16 1.03 9.21
C CYS A 100 -11.29 0.01 9.96
N ASP A 101 -9.96 0.13 9.88
CA ASP A 101 -8.97 -0.75 10.52
C ASP A 101 -9.13 -2.26 10.20
N VAL A 102 -9.86 -2.57 9.11
CA VAL A 102 -9.99 -3.95 8.64
C VAL A 102 -8.68 -4.40 8.02
N VAL A 103 -8.21 -5.56 8.48
CA VAL A 103 -7.03 -6.24 7.92
C VAL A 103 -7.42 -6.91 6.60
N MET A 104 -6.68 -6.59 5.53
CA MET A 104 -6.87 -7.19 4.22
C MET A 104 -6.17 -8.55 4.15
N ASN A 105 -6.86 -9.54 3.60
CA ASN A 105 -6.19 -10.77 3.20
C ASN A 105 -5.31 -10.47 1.97
N LYS A 106 -3.99 -10.64 2.10
CA LYS A 106 -3.04 -10.43 0.99
C LYS A 106 -3.46 -11.12 -0.32
N ALA A 107 -3.99 -12.34 -0.22
CA ALA A 107 -4.43 -13.10 -1.39
C ALA A 107 -5.55 -12.41 -2.17
N THR A 108 -6.40 -11.62 -1.50
CA THR A 108 -7.55 -10.94 -2.13
C THR A 108 -7.23 -9.52 -2.63
N ILE A 109 -6.04 -8.98 -2.36
CA ILE A 109 -5.63 -7.67 -2.93
C ILE A 109 -5.56 -7.81 -4.46
N GLY A 110 -6.26 -6.91 -5.15
CA GLY A 110 -6.45 -7.00 -6.62
C GLY A 110 -7.69 -7.76 -7.05
N VAL A 111 -8.53 -8.21 -6.09
CA VAL A 111 -9.85 -8.79 -6.34
C VAL A 111 -10.92 -7.80 -5.89
N LYS A 112 -11.94 -7.61 -6.72
CA LYS A 112 -13.03 -6.67 -6.45
C LYS A 112 -13.90 -7.13 -5.27
N GLY A 113 -14.25 -6.19 -4.38
CA GLY A 113 -15.29 -6.35 -3.37
C GLY A 113 -14.91 -5.93 -1.96
N GLY A 114 -15.89 -5.48 -1.20
CA GLY A 114 -15.77 -5.06 0.20
C GLY A 114 -14.76 -3.92 0.40
N CYS A 115 -13.93 -4.07 1.43
CA CYS A 115 -12.84 -3.13 1.71
C CYS A 115 -11.54 -3.43 0.94
N ASN A 116 -11.55 -4.39 0.00
CA ASN A 116 -10.39 -4.62 -0.86
C ASN A 116 -10.09 -3.38 -1.71
N PRO A 117 -8.81 -3.11 -2.00
CA PRO A 117 -8.43 -2.11 -2.99
C PRO A 117 -9.13 -2.34 -4.32
N ILE A 118 -9.67 -1.28 -4.92
CA ILE A 118 -10.28 -1.36 -6.25
C ILE A 118 -9.22 -1.89 -7.23
N PRO A 119 -9.45 -3.01 -7.93
CA PRO A 119 -8.44 -3.63 -8.77
C PRO A 119 -7.92 -2.71 -9.88
N VAL A 120 -6.63 -2.75 -10.13
CA VAL A 120 -5.95 -2.12 -11.27
C VAL A 120 -5.36 -3.20 -12.16
N LYS A 121 -5.66 -3.15 -13.45
CA LYS A 121 -5.12 -4.09 -14.42
C LYS A 121 -3.64 -3.82 -14.68
N TYR A 122 -2.87 -4.88 -14.80
CA TYR A 122 -1.44 -4.82 -15.08
C TYR A 122 -0.99 -6.02 -15.91
N THR A 123 0.19 -5.91 -16.48
CA THR A 123 0.92 -7.01 -17.14
C THR A 123 2.32 -7.13 -16.55
N ILE A 124 2.95 -8.27 -16.73
CA ILE A 124 4.37 -8.47 -16.41
C ILE A 124 5.13 -8.60 -17.73
N GLU A 125 6.08 -7.70 -17.94
CA GLU A 125 6.85 -7.62 -19.18
C GLU A 125 8.32 -7.30 -18.87
N GLY A 126 9.24 -8.14 -19.31
CA GLY A 126 10.67 -7.87 -19.19
C GLY A 126 11.15 -7.59 -17.76
N GLY A 127 10.61 -8.31 -16.76
CA GLY A 127 10.98 -8.10 -15.35
C GLY A 127 10.34 -6.84 -14.72
N LYS A 128 9.32 -6.28 -15.35
CA LYS A 128 8.59 -5.10 -14.85
C LYS A 128 7.09 -5.38 -14.73
N LEU A 129 6.48 -4.79 -13.72
CA LEU A 129 5.04 -4.63 -13.60
C LEU A 129 4.64 -3.40 -14.40
N VAL A 130 3.74 -3.57 -15.36
CA VAL A 130 3.35 -2.51 -16.30
C VAL A 130 1.86 -2.24 -16.18
N ILE A 131 1.51 -0.96 -15.97
CA ILE A 131 0.14 -0.46 -15.91
C ILE A 131 -0.07 0.52 -17.06
N ASP A 132 -1.16 0.37 -17.81
CA ASP A 132 -1.59 1.38 -18.78
C ASP A 132 -2.06 2.64 -18.02
N ALA A 133 -1.56 3.81 -18.40
CA ALA A 133 -1.92 5.05 -17.75
C ALA A 133 -3.43 5.35 -17.86
N ASN A 134 -4.09 4.91 -18.94
CA ASN A 134 -5.54 5.07 -19.11
C ASN A 134 -6.34 4.29 -18.06
N GLU A 135 -5.82 3.17 -17.56
CA GLU A 135 -6.45 2.42 -16.46
C GLU A 135 -6.54 3.28 -15.19
N LEU A 136 -5.48 4.03 -14.89
CA LEU A 136 -5.46 4.95 -13.74
C LEU A 136 -6.31 6.21 -14.02
N GLU A 137 -6.24 6.77 -15.23
CA GLU A 137 -7.04 7.95 -15.61
C GLU A 137 -8.54 7.67 -15.51
N ALA A 138 -9.01 6.50 -15.94
CA ALA A 138 -10.41 6.10 -15.84
C ALA A 138 -10.93 6.08 -14.37
N ASN A 139 -10.03 5.89 -13.42
CA ASN A 139 -10.31 5.81 -11.99
C ASN A 139 -10.03 7.12 -11.23
N ARG A 140 -9.62 8.20 -11.90
CA ARG A 140 -9.28 9.49 -11.28
C ARG A 140 -10.40 10.06 -10.42
N LYS A 141 -11.65 9.87 -10.82
CA LYS A 141 -12.84 10.35 -10.09
C LYS A 141 -12.94 9.81 -8.65
N VAL A 142 -12.29 8.70 -8.34
CA VAL A 142 -12.27 8.11 -6.99
C VAL A 142 -11.54 9.02 -5.99
N PHE A 143 -10.62 9.88 -6.48
CA PHE A 143 -9.75 10.73 -5.66
C PHE A 143 -10.15 12.22 -5.70
N ARG A 144 -11.34 12.53 -6.17
CA ARG A 144 -11.89 13.90 -6.21
C ARG A 144 -12.79 14.19 -5.02
#